data_31f8056768a25a00e0538a89ae46fea9
#
_entry.id   31f8056768a25a00e0538a89ae46fea9
#
_cell.length_a   1.000
_cell.length_b   1.000
_cell.length_c   1.000
_cell.angle_alpha   90.00
_cell.angle_beta   90.00
_cell.angle_gamma   90.00
#
_symmetry.space_group_name_H-M   'P 1'
#
loop_
_entity.id
_entity.type
_entity.pdbx_description
1 polymer ?
#
loop_
_entity_poly.entity_id
_entity_poly.type
_entity_poly.pdbx_seq_one_letter_code
_entity_poly.pdbx_strand_id
1 'polypeptide(L)'
;MANIKFIAVSRSLSGILDYVTNREKTVERLISGVNCMAQTAQDEFEAVKKQFRKTDGRSYYHIVQAFAPDDPLDFDTAHEIGLKFAEYFKGYQCVVVTHMNTAHIHNHIIMNSVNFENGQKFHQSAREMQQAKEYSDQLCREYGLSFTESKADPFRIPAWKKRLCRTIKEAMENCATREEFIA
;
A
#
# COMPACT_ATOMS: atom_id res chain seq x y z
N MET A 1 5.50 10.61 14.02
CA MET A 1 4.47 9.56 13.94
C MET A 1 4.62 8.86 12.60
N ALA A 2 4.66 7.52 12.62
CA ALA A 2 4.74 6.74 11.38
C ALA A 2 3.48 6.97 10.52
N ASN A 3 3.67 7.08 9.21
CA ASN A 3 2.60 7.34 8.26
C ASN A 3 2.80 6.50 6.99
N ILE A 4 1.70 5.91 6.51
CA ILE A 4 1.68 5.22 5.22
C ILE A 4 0.96 6.07 4.18
N LYS A 5 1.61 6.24 3.03
CA LYS A 5 1.06 6.97 1.89
C LYS A 5 1.19 6.14 0.61
N PHE A 6 0.07 5.91 -0.06
CA PHE A 6 0.06 5.41 -1.42
C PHE A 6 0.23 6.58 -2.39
N ILE A 7 1.32 6.57 -3.14
CA ILE A 7 1.64 7.66 -4.08
C ILE A 7 1.06 7.34 -5.46
N ALA A 8 0.51 8.36 -6.10
CA ALA A 8 0.04 8.22 -7.48
C ALA A 8 1.22 7.89 -8.40
N VAL A 9 1.02 6.90 -9.28
CA VAL A 9 2.03 6.45 -10.23
C VAL A 9 2.24 7.54 -11.29
N SER A 10 3.44 8.08 -11.37
CA SER A 10 3.81 9.14 -12.32
C SER A 10 5.00 8.77 -13.21
N ARG A 11 5.70 7.67 -12.91
CA ARG A 11 6.89 7.21 -13.61
C ARG A 11 6.68 5.82 -14.19
N SER A 12 7.52 5.43 -15.17
CA SER A 12 7.63 4.04 -15.58
C SER A 12 8.15 3.17 -14.42
N LEU A 13 8.00 1.86 -14.51
CA LEU A 13 8.54 0.94 -13.49
C LEU A 13 10.05 1.07 -13.38
N SER A 14 10.80 1.11 -14.52
CA SER A 14 12.23 1.39 -14.49
C SER A 14 12.55 2.72 -13.84
N GLY A 15 11.88 3.80 -14.25
CA GLY A 15 12.14 5.14 -13.71
C GLY A 15 11.85 5.30 -12.22
N ILE A 16 10.93 4.52 -11.65
CA ILE A 16 10.73 4.53 -10.18
C ILE A 16 11.78 3.69 -9.48
N LEU A 17 12.15 2.52 -10.02
CA LEU A 17 13.21 1.69 -9.45
C LEU A 17 14.54 2.45 -9.45
N ASP A 18 14.94 3.05 -10.55
CA ASP A 18 16.14 3.89 -10.64
C ASP A 18 16.13 5.05 -9.62
N TYR A 19 14.97 5.66 -9.44
CA TYR A 19 14.82 6.76 -8.46
C TYR A 19 15.00 6.31 -7.02
N VAL A 20 14.40 5.18 -6.62
CA VAL A 20 14.45 4.73 -5.22
C VAL A 20 15.77 4.07 -4.89
N THR A 21 16.44 3.40 -5.84
CA THR A 21 17.73 2.73 -5.64
C THR A 21 18.93 3.63 -5.89
N ASN A 22 18.73 4.93 -6.09
CA ASN A 22 19.81 5.87 -6.32
C ASN A 22 20.79 5.86 -5.12
N ARG A 23 22.07 5.64 -5.40
CA ARG A 23 23.16 5.55 -4.40
C ARG A 23 23.39 6.80 -3.54
N GLU A 24 22.89 7.95 -3.98
CA GLU A 24 22.92 9.17 -3.15
C GLU A 24 21.87 9.14 -2.03
N LYS A 25 20.90 8.24 -2.09
CA LYS A 25 19.75 8.16 -1.18
C LYS A 25 19.76 6.94 -0.30
N THR A 26 20.41 5.88 -0.72
CA THR A 26 20.42 4.58 -0.06
C THR A 26 21.74 3.83 -0.32
N VAL A 27 21.95 2.76 0.41
CA VAL A 27 23.06 1.83 0.23
C VAL A 27 22.52 0.44 -0.07
N GLU A 28 23.35 -0.43 -0.65
CA GLU A 28 22.95 -1.75 -1.14
C GLU A 28 22.25 -2.62 -0.08
N ARG A 29 22.74 -2.61 1.18
CA ARG A 29 22.13 -3.38 2.28
C ARG A 29 20.73 -2.92 2.67
N LEU A 30 20.31 -1.73 2.23
CA LEU A 30 18.99 -1.13 2.46
C LEU A 30 18.08 -1.24 1.21
N ILE A 31 18.40 -2.16 0.31
CA ILE A 31 17.62 -2.48 -0.89
C ILE A 31 17.37 -3.97 -0.89
N SER A 32 16.11 -4.38 -0.75
CA SER A 32 15.74 -5.80 -0.68
C SER A 32 14.50 -6.09 -1.49
N GLY A 33 14.39 -7.33 -1.96
CA GLY A 33 13.19 -7.85 -2.62
C GLY A 33 12.40 -8.76 -1.69
N VAL A 34 11.09 -8.71 -1.79
CA VAL A 34 10.15 -9.66 -1.19
C VAL A 34 9.44 -10.37 -2.34
N ASN A 35 9.54 -11.69 -2.40
CA ASN A 35 9.08 -12.54 -3.50
C ASN A 35 9.70 -12.20 -4.88
N CYS A 36 10.83 -11.50 -4.90
CA CYS A 36 11.63 -11.19 -6.08
C CYS A 36 13.06 -10.82 -5.68
N MET A 37 13.95 -10.75 -6.63
CA MET A 37 15.27 -10.15 -6.44
C MET A 37 15.19 -8.65 -6.77
N ALA A 38 15.72 -7.78 -5.89
CA ALA A 38 15.63 -6.34 -6.11
C ALA A 38 16.31 -5.89 -7.42
N GLN A 39 17.42 -6.55 -7.80
CA GLN A 39 18.21 -6.24 -8.99
C GLN A 39 17.49 -6.58 -10.30
N THR A 40 16.63 -7.61 -10.30
CA THR A 40 15.90 -8.11 -11.48
C THR A 40 14.40 -7.83 -11.39
N ALA A 41 13.98 -7.06 -10.40
CA ALA A 41 12.56 -6.83 -10.07
C ALA A 41 11.75 -6.30 -11.26
N GLN A 42 12.33 -5.47 -12.12
CA GLN A 42 11.64 -4.99 -13.32
C GLN A 42 11.23 -6.14 -14.24
N ASP A 43 12.19 -7.00 -14.58
CA ASP A 43 11.95 -8.12 -15.49
C ASP A 43 11.00 -9.14 -14.87
N GLU A 44 11.15 -9.41 -13.56
CA GLU A 44 10.28 -10.32 -12.83
C GLU A 44 8.84 -9.80 -12.75
N PHE A 45 8.64 -8.51 -12.46
CA PHE A 45 7.32 -7.90 -12.43
C PHE A 45 6.64 -7.97 -13.82
N GLU A 46 7.40 -7.71 -14.87
CA GLU A 46 6.89 -7.79 -16.23
C GLU A 46 6.61 -9.24 -16.65
N ALA A 47 7.44 -10.20 -16.26
CA ALA A 47 7.23 -11.61 -16.53
C ALA A 47 5.92 -12.11 -15.93
N VAL A 48 5.65 -11.78 -14.65
CA VAL A 48 4.38 -12.12 -13.97
C VAL A 48 3.18 -11.51 -14.71
N LYS A 49 3.25 -10.23 -15.10
CA LYS A 49 2.16 -9.58 -15.84
C LYS A 49 1.92 -10.24 -17.21
N LYS A 50 2.99 -10.60 -17.92
CA LYS A 50 2.91 -11.30 -19.21
C LYS A 50 2.32 -12.71 -19.04
N GLN A 51 2.75 -13.46 -18.01
CA GLN A 51 2.25 -14.79 -17.69
C GLN A 51 0.73 -14.80 -17.50
N PHE A 52 0.19 -13.82 -16.75
CA PHE A 52 -1.24 -13.71 -16.49
C PHE A 52 -2.00 -12.82 -17.47
N ARG A 53 -1.35 -12.33 -18.54
CA ARG A 53 -1.93 -11.43 -19.56
C ARG A 53 -2.56 -10.17 -18.93
N LYS A 54 -1.88 -9.59 -17.94
CA LYS A 54 -2.31 -8.39 -17.19
C LYS A 54 -1.34 -7.21 -17.38
N THR A 55 -1.01 -6.93 -18.64
CA THR A 55 -0.02 -5.90 -19.01
C THR A 55 -0.59 -4.49 -19.08
N ASP A 56 -1.91 -4.34 -19.06
CA ASP A 56 -2.64 -3.07 -19.15
C ASP A 56 -2.86 -2.40 -17.79
N GLY A 57 -3.19 -1.12 -17.79
CA GLY A 57 -3.55 -0.34 -16.62
C GLY A 57 -2.37 -0.10 -15.68
N ARG A 58 -2.62 -0.06 -14.36
CA ARG A 58 -1.58 0.23 -13.36
C ARG A 58 -0.55 -0.89 -13.31
N SER A 59 0.73 -0.52 -13.50
CA SER A 59 1.83 -1.50 -13.57
C SER A 59 2.44 -1.83 -12.20
N TYR A 60 2.38 -0.90 -11.24
CA TYR A 60 2.90 -1.06 -9.88
C TYR A 60 2.18 -0.15 -8.90
N TYR A 61 2.41 -0.36 -7.61
CA TYR A 61 2.01 0.54 -6.53
C TYR A 61 3.26 1.07 -5.84
N HIS A 62 3.27 2.36 -5.53
CA HIS A 62 4.32 3.01 -4.79
C HIS A 62 3.79 3.41 -3.42
N ILE A 63 4.30 2.78 -2.39
CA ILE A 63 3.93 3.01 -1.00
C ILE A 63 5.13 3.64 -0.31
N VAL A 64 4.89 4.66 0.49
CA VAL A 64 5.91 5.27 1.36
C VAL A 64 5.48 5.06 2.80
N GLN A 65 6.37 4.46 3.60
CA GLN A 65 6.28 4.34 5.03
C GLN A 65 7.29 5.28 5.67
N ALA A 66 6.82 6.36 6.28
CA ALA A 66 7.65 7.37 6.92
C ALA A 66 7.55 7.27 8.44
N PHE A 67 8.68 7.45 9.13
CA PHE A 67 8.80 7.42 10.59
C PHE A 67 8.95 8.83 11.16
N ALA A 68 8.70 9.00 12.45
CA ALA A 68 8.91 10.29 13.09
C ALA A 68 10.41 10.60 13.23
N PRO A 69 10.81 11.88 13.08
CA PRO A 69 12.21 12.26 13.26
C PRO A 69 12.78 11.97 14.65
N ASP A 70 11.90 12.00 15.65
CA ASP A 70 12.27 11.81 17.06
C ASP A 70 12.20 10.34 17.53
N ASP A 71 11.79 9.43 16.65
CA ASP A 71 11.77 8.00 16.96
C ASP A 71 13.20 7.47 17.06
N PRO A 72 13.54 6.65 18.09
CA PRO A 72 14.86 6.02 18.26
C PRO A 72 15.03 4.87 17.24
N LEU A 73 15.15 5.20 15.98
CA LEU A 73 15.15 4.27 14.86
C LEU A 73 16.42 4.44 14.02
N ASP A 74 17.14 3.35 13.81
CA ASP A 74 18.22 3.27 12.83
C ASP A 74 17.74 2.78 11.46
N PHE A 75 18.59 2.90 10.45
CA PHE A 75 18.24 2.55 9.07
C PHE A 75 18.02 1.05 8.87
N ASP A 76 18.74 0.20 9.58
CA ASP A 76 18.63 -1.25 9.43
C ASP A 76 17.31 -1.75 10.04
N THR A 77 16.95 -1.25 11.21
CA THR A 77 15.65 -1.51 11.86
C THR A 77 14.49 -0.95 11.03
N ALA A 78 14.63 0.25 10.46
CA ALA A 78 13.62 0.81 9.55
C ALA A 78 13.43 -0.06 8.33
N HIS A 79 14.50 -0.60 7.76
CA HIS A 79 14.46 -1.50 6.63
C HIS A 79 13.76 -2.82 6.98
N GLU A 80 14.07 -3.40 8.13
CA GLU A 80 13.40 -4.61 8.64
C GLU A 80 11.88 -4.40 8.79
N ILE A 81 11.47 -3.27 9.36
CA ILE A 81 10.05 -2.90 9.46
C ILE A 81 9.41 -2.80 8.06
N GLY A 82 10.14 -2.20 7.11
CA GLY A 82 9.71 -2.12 5.71
C GLY A 82 9.51 -3.47 5.05
N LEU A 83 10.41 -4.42 5.30
CA LEU A 83 10.29 -5.80 4.81
C LEU A 83 9.08 -6.50 5.41
N LYS A 84 8.90 -6.46 6.73
CA LYS A 84 7.71 -7.02 7.41
C LYS A 84 6.42 -6.39 6.89
N PHE A 85 6.43 -5.09 6.62
CA PHE A 85 5.28 -4.42 6.03
C PHE A 85 5.02 -4.87 4.59
N ALA A 86 6.06 -5.11 3.77
CA ALA A 86 5.90 -5.64 2.42
C ALA A 86 5.35 -7.07 2.39
N GLU A 87 5.69 -7.90 3.37
CA GLU A 87 5.18 -9.28 3.54
C GLU A 87 3.67 -9.33 3.85
N TYR A 88 3.07 -8.23 4.31
CA TYR A 88 1.63 -8.11 4.46
C TYR A 88 0.89 -8.35 3.13
N PHE A 89 1.48 -7.94 2.01
CA PHE A 89 0.92 -8.10 0.67
C PHE A 89 1.22 -9.48 0.08
N LYS A 90 0.61 -10.51 0.66
CA LYS A 90 0.84 -11.91 0.28
C LYS A 90 0.62 -12.16 -1.20
N GLY A 91 1.57 -12.85 -1.83
CA GLY A 91 1.54 -13.17 -3.25
C GLY A 91 1.86 -12.00 -4.19
N TYR A 92 2.31 -10.85 -3.65
CA TYR A 92 2.84 -9.76 -4.47
C TYR A 92 4.35 -9.64 -4.32
N GLN A 93 5.01 -9.33 -5.42
CA GLN A 93 6.43 -9.01 -5.45
C GLN A 93 6.62 -7.56 -5.02
N CYS A 94 7.58 -7.31 -4.14
CA CYS A 94 7.87 -5.97 -3.65
C CYS A 94 9.38 -5.69 -3.66
N VAL A 95 9.78 -4.47 -3.97
CA VAL A 95 11.12 -3.94 -3.70
C VAL A 95 11.00 -2.93 -2.57
N VAL A 96 11.76 -3.15 -1.51
CA VAL A 96 11.83 -2.28 -0.33
C VAL A 96 13.14 -1.54 -0.35
N VAL A 97 13.09 -0.23 -0.23
CA VAL A 97 14.28 0.63 -0.21
C VAL A 97 14.14 1.65 0.92
N THR A 98 15.13 1.70 1.80
CA THR A 98 15.18 2.69 2.88
C THR A 98 16.06 3.87 2.47
N HIS A 99 15.51 5.07 2.52
CA HIS A 99 16.24 6.30 2.20
C HIS A 99 16.85 6.93 3.46
N MET A 100 18.08 7.41 3.32
CA MET A 100 18.90 7.99 4.39
C MET A 100 19.10 9.51 4.26
N ASN A 101 18.74 10.10 3.12
CA ASN A 101 19.13 11.46 2.73
C ASN A 101 18.11 12.54 3.13
N THR A 102 17.17 12.23 4.00
CA THR A 102 16.11 13.16 4.44
C THR A 102 16.11 13.33 5.95
N ALA A 103 15.44 14.36 6.44
CA ALA A 103 15.34 14.67 7.87
C ALA A 103 14.68 13.56 8.72
N HIS A 104 14.00 12.63 8.07
CA HIS A 104 13.34 11.48 8.72
C HIS A 104 13.47 10.24 7.84
N ILE A 105 13.65 9.11 8.49
CA ILE A 105 13.80 7.81 7.83
C ILE A 105 12.47 7.44 7.16
N HIS A 106 12.53 6.92 5.95
CA HIS A 106 11.35 6.40 5.26
C HIS A 106 11.70 5.25 4.32
N ASN A 107 10.77 4.34 4.19
CA ASN A 107 10.84 3.23 3.26
C ASN A 107 10.01 3.53 2.01
N HIS A 108 10.57 3.25 0.85
CA HIS A 108 9.83 3.12 -0.40
C HIS A 108 9.56 1.65 -0.66
N ILE A 109 8.30 1.30 -0.86
CA ILE A 109 7.88 -0.05 -1.24
C ILE A 109 7.26 0.02 -2.63
N ILE A 110 7.91 -0.60 -3.59
CA ILE A 110 7.44 -0.71 -4.98
C ILE A 110 6.86 -2.11 -5.15
N MET A 111 5.53 -2.20 -5.21
CA MET A 111 4.81 -3.47 -5.27
C MET A 111 4.27 -3.73 -6.68
N ASN A 112 4.47 -4.94 -7.20
CA ASN A 112 3.86 -5.37 -8.45
C ASN A 112 2.33 -5.29 -8.36
N SER A 113 1.67 -4.87 -9.42
CA SER A 113 0.21 -4.76 -9.44
C SER A 113 -0.50 -6.11 -9.62
N VAL A 114 0.22 -7.17 -9.98
CA VAL A 114 -0.32 -8.51 -10.24
C VAL A 114 0.27 -9.51 -9.26
N ASN A 115 -0.59 -10.26 -8.62
CA ASN A 115 -0.23 -11.36 -7.73
C ASN A 115 0.43 -12.49 -8.54
N PHE A 116 1.62 -12.94 -8.13
CA PHE A 116 2.38 -13.93 -8.87
C PHE A 116 1.85 -15.37 -8.70
N GLU A 117 1.04 -15.62 -7.69
CA GLU A 117 0.45 -16.94 -7.43
C GLU A 117 -0.84 -17.17 -8.24
N ASN A 118 -1.71 -16.15 -8.33
CA ASN A 118 -3.05 -16.30 -8.86
C ASN A 118 -3.43 -15.31 -9.97
N GLY A 119 -2.57 -14.37 -10.30
CA GLY A 119 -2.77 -13.35 -11.33
C GLY A 119 -3.79 -12.26 -10.98
N GLN A 120 -4.27 -12.17 -9.76
CA GLN A 120 -5.17 -11.09 -9.35
C GLN A 120 -4.46 -9.75 -9.34
N LYS A 121 -5.09 -8.73 -9.93
CA LYS A 121 -4.64 -7.35 -9.76
C LYS A 121 -4.97 -6.85 -8.36
N PHE A 122 -4.02 -6.18 -7.72
CA PHE A 122 -4.27 -5.51 -6.45
C PHE A 122 -5.33 -4.42 -6.64
N HIS A 123 -6.31 -4.42 -5.77
CA HIS A 123 -7.36 -3.42 -5.76
C HIS A 123 -7.14 -2.49 -4.57
N GLN A 124 -6.70 -1.26 -4.85
CA GLN A 124 -6.47 -0.24 -3.82
C GLN A 124 -7.80 0.31 -3.32
N SER A 125 -8.55 -0.49 -2.58
CA SER A 125 -9.75 -0.01 -1.89
C SER A 125 -9.39 0.80 -0.65
N ALA A 126 -10.32 1.64 -0.24
CA ALA A 126 -10.18 2.40 0.98
C ALA A 126 -10.03 1.51 2.22
N ARG A 127 -10.69 0.35 2.23
CA ARG A 127 -10.59 -0.64 3.30
C ARG A 127 -9.20 -1.28 3.35
N GLU A 128 -8.65 -1.69 2.20
CA GLU A 128 -7.31 -2.27 2.12
C GLU A 128 -6.23 -1.28 2.55
N MET A 129 -6.36 -0.01 2.16
CA MET A 129 -5.45 1.04 2.61
C MET A 129 -5.53 1.25 4.13
N GLN A 130 -6.71 1.18 4.71
CA GLN A 130 -6.89 1.31 6.17
C GLN A 130 -6.27 0.11 6.89
N GLN A 131 -6.51 -1.11 6.43
CA GLN A 131 -5.92 -2.32 7.00
C GLN A 131 -4.38 -2.31 6.90
N ALA A 132 -3.83 -1.87 5.78
CA ALA A 132 -2.38 -1.71 5.65
C ALA A 132 -1.80 -0.67 6.64
N LYS A 133 -2.50 0.45 6.87
CA LYS A 133 -2.12 1.43 7.90
C LYS A 133 -2.15 0.83 9.30
N GLU A 134 -3.22 0.13 9.66
CA GLU A 134 -3.36 -0.53 10.95
C GLU A 134 -2.25 -1.55 11.20
N TYR A 135 -1.87 -2.30 10.18
CA TYR A 135 -0.74 -3.23 10.26
C TYR A 135 0.60 -2.49 10.43
N SER A 136 0.82 -1.39 9.71
CA SER A 136 2.01 -0.55 9.92
C SER A 136 2.06 0.04 11.34
N ASP A 137 0.92 0.47 11.88
CA ASP A 137 0.82 0.98 13.25
C ASP A 137 1.10 -0.12 14.28
N GLN A 138 0.67 -1.36 14.00
CA GLN A 138 1.01 -2.51 14.82
C GLN A 138 2.52 -2.76 14.83
N LEU A 139 3.18 -2.77 13.67
CA LEU A 139 4.64 -2.91 13.58
C LEU A 139 5.34 -1.81 14.38
N CYS A 140 4.90 -0.55 14.25
CA CYS A 140 5.48 0.54 15.03
C CYS A 140 5.35 0.32 16.55
N ARG A 141 4.24 -0.22 17.03
CA ARG A 141 4.06 -0.58 18.45
C ARG A 141 5.03 -1.68 18.88
N GLU A 142 5.20 -2.71 18.06
CA GLU A 142 6.12 -3.83 18.34
C GLU A 142 7.58 -3.37 18.48
N TYR A 143 7.96 -2.33 17.72
CA TYR A 143 9.31 -1.73 17.77
C TYR A 143 9.41 -0.52 18.72
N GLY A 144 8.37 -0.19 19.49
CA GLY A 144 8.37 0.93 20.45
C GLY A 144 8.42 2.30 19.78
N LEU A 145 7.97 2.42 18.53
CA LEU A 145 7.96 3.65 17.75
C LEU A 145 6.63 4.39 17.89
N SER A 146 6.65 5.68 17.60
CA SER A 146 5.43 6.49 17.56
C SER A 146 4.56 6.12 16.36
N PHE A 147 3.26 6.05 16.56
CA PHE A 147 2.27 5.76 15.53
C PHE A 147 1.10 6.75 15.59
N THR A 148 0.33 6.82 14.51
CA THR A 148 -0.84 7.69 14.45
C THR A 148 -2.07 6.89 14.89
N GLU A 149 -2.61 7.17 16.07
CA GLU A 149 -3.93 6.63 16.40
C GLU A 149 -4.96 7.17 15.41
N SER A 150 -5.54 6.31 14.63
CA SER A 150 -6.67 6.66 13.79
C SER A 150 -7.88 6.95 14.66
N LYS A 151 -8.13 8.22 14.95
CA LYS A 151 -9.25 8.68 15.82
C LYS A 151 -10.63 8.44 15.24
N ALA A 152 -10.76 8.06 13.99
CA ALA A 152 -12.04 7.73 13.36
C ALA A 152 -11.81 6.78 12.19
N ASP A 153 -12.63 5.75 12.09
CA ASP A 153 -12.76 4.96 10.85
C ASP A 153 -13.21 5.93 9.73
N PRO A 154 -12.31 6.32 8.77
CA PRO A 154 -12.68 7.25 7.72
C PRO A 154 -13.73 6.66 6.77
N PHE A 155 -14.01 5.36 6.89
CA PHE A 155 -15.01 4.62 6.12
C PHE A 155 -16.26 4.29 6.94
N ARG A 156 -16.32 4.77 8.19
CA ARG A 156 -17.54 4.67 8.97
C ARG A 156 -18.65 5.40 8.24
N ILE A 157 -19.53 4.63 7.60
CA ILE A 157 -20.70 5.22 6.97
C ILE A 157 -21.48 5.98 8.03
N PRO A 158 -21.67 7.31 7.89
CA PRO A 158 -22.40 8.10 8.84
C PRO A 158 -23.78 7.49 9.15
N ALA A 159 -24.23 7.59 10.38
CA ALA A 159 -25.51 6.99 10.80
C ALA A 159 -26.68 7.43 9.93
N TRP A 160 -26.70 8.69 9.49
CA TRP A 160 -27.73 9.22 8.60
C TRP A 160 -27.70 8.51 7.22
N LYS A 161 -26.51 8.20 6.67
CA LYS A 161 -26.35 7.51 5.39
C LYS A 161 -26.79 6.04 5.51
N LYS A 162 -26.45 5.37 6.62
CA LYS A 162 -26.96 4.01 6.90
C LYS A 162 -28.48 3.99 6.98
N ARG A 163 -29.06 5.00 7.65
CA ARG A 163 -30.51 5.13 7.77
C ARG A 163 -31.16 5.37 6.41
N LEU A 164 -30.59 6.28 5.61
CA LEU A 164 -31.06 6.56 4.25
C LEU A 164 -31.02 5.32 3.36
N CYS A 165 -29.91 4.59 3.35
CA CYS A 165 -29.79 3.34 2.57
C CYS A 165 -30.84 2.30 3.00
N ARG A 166 -31.11 2.19 4.31
CA ARG A 166 -32.17 1.30 4.83
C ARG A 166 -33.56 1.73 4.37
N THR A 167 -33.88 3.02 4.51
CA THR A 167 -35.17 3.55 4.06
C THR A 167 -35.38 3.36 2.55
N ILE A 168 -34.35 3.59 1.74
CA ILE A 168 -34.41 3.36 0.30
C ILE A 168 -34.67 1.86 0.02
N LYS A 169 -33.96 0.97 0.71
CA LYS A 169 -34.13 -0.47 0.53
C LYS A 169 -35.53 -0.92 0.93
N GLU A 170 -36.05 -0.46 2.07
CA GLU A 170 -37.43 -0.74 2.53
C GLU A 170 -38.46 -0.20 1.53
N ALA A 171 -38.27 1.01 0.98
CA ALA A 171 -39.13 1.54 -0.05
C ALA A 171 -39.11 0.70 -1.34
N MET A 172 -37.91 0.27 -1.78
CA MET A 172 -37.77 -0.60 -2.97
C MET A 172 -38.41 -1.98 -2.76
N GLU A 173 -38.40 -2.53 -1.56
CA GLU A 173 -39.05 -3.81 -1.25
C GLU A 173 -40.57 -3.70 -1.20
N ASN A 174 -41.12 -2.50 -0.95
CA ASN A 174 -42.56 -2.25 -0.86
C ASN A 174 -43.18 -1.69 -2.14
N CYS A 175 -42.37 -1.38 -3.18
CA CYS A 175 -42.84 -0.85 -4.45
C CYS A 175 -42.69 -1.90 -5.56
N ALA A 176 -43.73 -2.11 -6.34
CA ALA A 176 -43.69 -3.02 -7.48
C ALA A 176 -43.19 -2.35 -8.78
N THR A 177 -43.32 -1.02 -8.86
CA THR A 177 -42.91 -0.23 -10.04
C THR A 177 -42.04 0.96 -9.64
N ARG A 178 -41.34 1.54 -10.65
CA ARG A 178 -40.54 2.75 -10.46
C ARG A 178 -41.41 3.96 -10.11
N GLU A 179 -42.60 4.05 -10.70
CA GLU A 179 -43.56 5.13 -10.48
C GLU A 179 -44.03 5.15 -9.03
N GLU A 180 -44.33 3.99 -8.44
CA GLU A 180 -44.69 3.84 -7.02
C GLU A 180 -43.54 4.22 -6.07
N PHE A 181 -42.29 4.03 -6.51
CA PHE A 181 -41.13 4.40 -5.70
C PHE A 181 -40.88 5.93 -5.67
N ILE A 182 -41.30 6.65 -6.74
CA ILE A 182 -41.07 8.09 -6.89
C ILE A 182 -42.23 8.92 -6.32
N ALA A 183 -43.43 8.34 -6.21
CA ALA A 183 -44.59 8.99 -5.64
C ALA A 183 -44.49 9.12 -4.10
#